data_4f3bc49d41615177a273b7e3a1361705
#
_entry.id   4f3bc49d41615177a273b7e3a1361705
#
_cell.length_a   1.000
_cell.length_b   1.000
_cell.length_c   1.000
_cell.angle_alpha   90.00
_cell.angle_beta   90.00
_cell.angle_gamma   90.00
#
_symmetry.space_group_name_H-M   'P 1'
#
loop_
_entity.id
_entity.type
_entity.pdbx_description
1 polymer ?
#
loop_
_entity_poly.entity_id
_entity_poly.type
_entity_poly.pdbx_seq_one_letter_code
_entity_poly.pdbx_strand_id
1 'polypeptide(L)'
;MRSLAAVVTALLVVLGGGSIVASASASASAEEVNPWLDMRVMNMAHSGGEDEAPMNTLYAFKRAKALGADMLELDVQSTQDGRLVVIHDATVDRTTEGSGRVVDMTLAEVQRLDAAHWFVPGRSAVHGEPADSYPLRGARHGDVVVDGYAPDDFAVPTLDEVLGAFPDTPINIEIKGTRDSDLDSYLRTGQLLSDLINRSGRTDIIVGSFNDAALADFHTHSPQIGLSTGRQATTDYVIAGTPPPPGTVALQVPVNQLGFRVITPELVERAHRDGLAVHAWFSGTAPDDADTYSMIIDTCVDGLMPAKPSVLEEILDARGIERPGSGLSGTVPGCGTPAPTSSDPSTTDDTSTTDPTSTTDPTSTSHATSTTAPTSPRTPALVQTDSQDAPGIAWWLVVGPAVLAAALVLTQSVRTTRGRHR
;
A
#
# COMPACT_ATOMS: atom_id res chain seq x y z
N MET A 1 -28.03 -11.96 -78.10
CA MET A 1 -29.03 -11.01 -78.65
C MET A 1 -29.06 -9.76 -77.86
N ARG A 2 -28.72 -8.67 -78.58
CA ARG A 2 -28.99 -7.28 -78.26
C ARG A 2 -28.34 -6.65 -77.04
N SER A 3 -27.32 -5.92 -77.39
CA SER A 3 -26.82 -4.62 -76.91
C SER A 3 -27.86 -3.62 -76.48
N LEU A 4 -27.52 -2.84 -75.42
CA LEU A 4 -27.86 -1.40 -75.44
C LEU A 4 -26.79 -0.64 -74.59
N ALA A 5 -26.12 0.24 -75.29
CA ALA A 5 -25.23 1.22 -74.80
C ALA A 5 -26.04 2.42 -74.17
N ALA A 6 -25.57 3.00 -73.08
CA ALA A 6 -26.05 4.30 -72.66
C ALA A 6 -24.84 5.19 -72.32
N VAL A 7 -24.79 6.26 -73.12
CA VAL A 7 -23.89 7.39 -73.03
C VAL A 7 -24.20 8.18 -71.77
N VAL A 8 -23.25 8.46 -70.92
CA VAL A 8 -23.41 9.45 -69.83
C VAL A 8 -22.46 10.62 -70.08
N THR A 9 -23.05 11.76 -70.31
CA THR A 9 -22.48 13.05 -70.52
C THR A 9 -21.87 13.61 -69.22
N ALA A 10 -20.59 13.96 -69.27
CA ALA A 10 -19.90 14.64 -68.17
C ALA A 10 -20.31 16.10 -68.09
N LEU A 11 -20.80 16.53 -66.94
CA LEU A 11 -20.99 17.93 -66.62
C LEU A 11 -19.96 18.32 -65.52
N LEU A 12 -18.94 19.08 -65.94
CA LEU A 12 -17.99 19.70 -65.02
C LEU A 12 -18.67 20.93 -64.35
N VAL A 13 -18.84 20.86 -63.04
CA VAL A 13 -19.15 22.05 -62.20
C VAL A 13 -17.89 22.30 -61.35
N VAL A 14 -17.19 23.37 -61.70
CA VAL A 14 -16.13 23.95 -60.85
C VAL A 14 -16.81 24.84 -59.81
N LEU A 15 -16.82 24.39 -58.54
CA LEU A 15 -17.15 25.24 -57.42
C LEU A 15 -15.93 25.35 -56.52
N GLY A 16 -15.59 26.60 -56.23
CA GLY A 16 -14.39 27.05 -55.55
C GLY A 16 -14.24 26.42 -54.13
N GLY A 17 -13.08 25.85 -53.91
CA GLY A 17 -12.72 25.27 -52.63
C GLY A 17 -12.43 26.27 -51.55
N GLY A 18 -13.30 26.37 -50.57
CA GLY A 18 -12.93 26.87 -49.26
C GLY A 18 -12.55 25.69 -48.40
N SER A 19 -11.26 25.47 -48.15
CA SER A 19 -10.79 24.52 -47.17
C SER A 19 -11.20 24.98 -45.76
N ILE A 20 -12.25 24.37 -45.23
CA ILE A 20 -12.55 24.48 -43.81
C ILE A 20 -11.54 23.57 -43.11
N VAL A 21 -10.48 24.16 -42.58
CA VAL A 21 -9.62 23.49 -41.62
C VAL A 21 -10.45 23.38 -40.34
N ALA A 22 -11.07 22.23 -40.13
CA ALA A 22 -11.64 21.89 -38.85
C ALA A 22 -10.47 21.70 -37.87
N SER A 23 -10.19 22.75 -37.09
CA SER A 23 -9.35 22.63 -35.91
C SER A 23 -10.07 21.69 -34.95
N ALA A 24 -9.68 20.43 -34.95
CA ALA A 24 -9.99 19.54 -33.84
C ALA A 24 -9.25 20.11 -32.62
N SER A 25 -9.99 20.86 -31.81
CA SER A 25 -9.55 21.12 -30.45
C SER A 25 -9.51 19.76 -29.75
N ALA A 26 -8.31 19.17 -29.64
CA ALA A 26 -8.06 18.15 -28.66
C ALA A 26 -8.32 18.82 -27.31
N SER A 27 -9.46 18.52 -26.72
CA SER A 27 -9.64 18.76 -25.29
C SER A 27 -8.55 17.93 -24.63
N ALA A 28 -7.48 18.58 -24.16
CA ALA A 28 -6.62 17.98 -23.17
C ALA A 28 -7.57 17.60 -22.04
N SER A 29 -7.83 16.31 -21.85
CA SER A 29 -8.42 15.82 -20.62
C SER A 29 -7.53 16.36 -19.53
N ALA A 30 -8.07 17.13 -18.59
CA ALA A 30 -7.36 17.46 -17.38
C ALA A 30 -6.86 16.12 -16.85
N GLU A 31 -5.55 16.00 -16.71
CA GLU A 31 -4.92 14.82 -16.10
C GLU A 31 -5.55 14.69 -14.73
N GLU A 32 -6.27 13.60 -14.49
CA GLU A 32 -7.00 13.39 -13.25
C GLU A 32 -5.95 13.27 -12.15
N VAL A 33 -5.86 14.30 -11.31
CA VAL A 33 -4.85 14.35 -10.24
C VAL A 33 -5.10 13.15 -9.32
N ASN A 34 -4.08 12.35 -9.08
CA ASN A 34 -4.15 11.22 -8.17
C ASN A 34 -4.52 11.71 -6.76
N PRO A 35 -5.72 11.38 -6.24
CA PRO A 35 -6.20 11.92 -4.96
C PRO A 35 -5.36 11.47 -3.76
N TRP A 36 -4.58 10.42 -3.91
CA TRP A 36 -3.76 9.86 -2.83
C TRP A 36 -2.43 10.61 -2.62
N LEU A 37 -2.07 11.55 -3.52
CA LEU A 37 -0.91 12.43 -3.38
C LEU A 37 -1.18 13.69 -2.55
N ASP A 38 -2.43 14.14 -2.47
CA ASP A 38 -2.82 15.35 -1.74
C ASP A 38 -3.24 15.07 -0.28
N MET A 39 -3.05 13.86 0.17
CA MET A 39 -3.34 13.46 1.54
C MET A 39 -2.15 13.81 2.45
N ARG A 40 -2.44 14.05 3.75
CA ARG A 40 -1.37 14.00 4.76
C ARG A 40 -0.76 12.59 4.76
N VAL A 41 0.36 12.40 5.48
CA VAL A 41 0.83 11.05 5.75
C VAL A 41 -0.30 10.25 6.42
N MET A 42 -0.90 9.34 5.66
CA MET A 42 -2.07 8.58 6.12
C MET A 42 -1.66 7.53 7.15
N ASN A 43 -2.46 7.41 8.18
CA ASN A 43 -2.47 6.23 9.05
C ASN A 43 -3.41 5.18 8.44
N MET A 44 -2.81 4.20 7.76
CA MET A 44 -3.50 3.09 7.10
C MET A 44 -3.45 1.87 8.02
N ALA A 45 -4.40 1.74 8.97
CA ALA A 45 -4.37 0.71 10.01
C ALA A 45 -4.29 -0.71 9.40
N HIS A 46 -3.09 -1.31 9.42
CA HIS A 46 -2.81 -2.64 8.85
C HIS A 46 -3.65 -3.72 9.53
N SER A 47 -4.49 -4.43 8.77
CA SER A 47 -5.49 -5.37 9.29
C SER A 47 -6.33 -4.82 10.46
N GLY A 48 -6.49 -3.49 10.56
CA GLY A 48 -7.13 -2.80 11.68
C GLY A 48 -6.22 -2.54 12.89
N GLY A 49 -4.90 -2.75 12.78
CA GLY A 49 -3.92 -2.58 13.86
C GLY A 49 -3.70 -3.87 14.65
N GLU A 50 -3.10 -4.87 14.03
CA GLU A 50 -3.02 -6.25 14.52
C GLU A 50 -2.24 -6.44 15.82
N ASP A 51 -1.38 -5.51 16.22
CA ASP A 51 -0.72 -5.52 17.53
C ASP A 51 -1.59 -4.93 18.63
N GLU A 52 -2.60 -4.15 18.30
CA GLU A 52 -3.49 -3.48 19.26
C GLU A 52 -4.88 -4.11 19.35
N ALA A 53 -5.30 -4.86 18.32
CA ALA A 53 -6.62 -5.49 18.22
C ALA A 53 -6.56 -6.78 17.39
N PRO A 54 -7.53 -7.72 17.55
CA PRO A 54 -7.61 -8.90 16.69
C PRO A 54 -7.76 -8.52 15.22
N MET A 55 -6.76 -8.87 14.43
CA MET A 55 -6.65 -8.47 13.02
C MET A 55 -7.90 -8.85 12.20
N ASN A 56 -8.21 -8.01 11.21
CA ASN A 56 -9.28 -8.26 10.24
C ASN A 56 -10.66 -8.51 10.88
N THR A 57 -10.97 -7.83 12.01
CA THR A 57 -12.28 -7.88 12.68
C THR A 57 -12.97 -6.50 12.68
N LEU A 58 -14.30 -6.48 12.76
CA LEU A 58 -15.01 -5.21 12.93
C LEU A 58 -14.61 -4.49 14.22
N TYR A 59 -14.26 -5.23 15.27
CA TYR A 59 -13.72 -4.65 16.50
C TYR A 59 -12.43 -3.85 16.23
N ALA A 60 -11.46 -4.45 15.51
CA ALA A 60 -10.21 -3.79 15.17
C ALA A 60 -10.44 -2.52 14.33
N PHE A 61 -11.26 -2.62 13.29
CA PHE A 61 -11.55 -1.48 12.40
C PHE A 61 -12.28 -0.34 13.11
N LYS A 62 -13.28 -0.64 13.95
CA LYS A 62 -13.98 0.36 14.78
C LYS A 62 -13.00 1.06 15.73
N ARG A 63 -12.11 0.29 16.36
CA ARG A 63 -11.09 0.81 17.27
C ARG A 63 -10.08 1.70 16.51
N ALA A 64 -9.53 1.23 15.39
CA ALA A 64 -8.59 2.00 14.58
C ALA A 64 -9.21 3.32 14.11
N LYS A 65 -10.46 3.30 13.63
CA LYS A 65 -11.17 4.51 13.24
C LYS A 65 -11.39 5.48 14.40
N ALA A 66 -11.73 4.98 15.57
CA ALA A 66 -11.92 5.79 16.78
C ALA A 66 -10.60 6.42 17.26
N LEU A 67 -9.46 5.79 17.01
CA LEU A 67 -8.12 6.29 17.30
C LEU A 67 -7.62 7.31 16.26
N GLY A 68 -8.27 7.41 15.10
CA GLY A 68 -7.94 8.40 14.10
C GLY A 68 -7.37 7.88 12.80
N ALA A 69 -7.32 6.57 12.59
CA ALA A 69 -6.89 6.02 11.31
C ALA A 69 -7.64 6.66 10.13
N ASP A 70 -6.89 7.06 9.12
CA ASP A 70 -7.40 7.72 7.92
C ASP A 70 -7.98 6.72 6.93
N MET A 71 -7.34 5.55 6.85
CA MET A 71 -7.69 4.45 5.96
C MET A 71 -7.65 3.14 6.73
N LEU A 72 -8.54 2.22 6.41
CA LEU A 72 -8.47 0.84 6.88
C LEU A 72 -7.77 -0.01 5.82
N GLU A 73 -6.84 -0.82 6.26
CA GLU A 73 -6.22 -1.83 5.40
C GLU A 73 -6.74 -3.20 5.81
N LEU A 74 -7.02 -4.06 4.83
CA LEU A 74 -7.60 -5.38 5.03
C LEU A 74 -7.34 -6.34 3.87
N ASP A 75 -7.48 -7.63 4.18
CA ASP A 75 -7.27 -8.74 3.26
C ASP A 75 -8.56 -9.48 2.96
N VAL A 76 -8.77 -9.90 1.71
CA VAL A 76 -9.97 -10.66 1.34
C VAL A 76 -9.64 -12.03 0.78
N GLN A 77 -10.39 -13.03 1.24
CA GLN A 77 -10.41 -14.41 0.76
C GLN A 77 -11.83 -14.79 0.31
N SER A 78 -11.93 -15.77 -0.60
CA SER A 78 -13.22 -16.29 -1.05
C SER A 78 -13.56 -17.62 -0.35
N THR A 79 -14.79 -17.72 0.18
CA THR A 79 -15.34 -18.96 0.77
C THR A 79 -15.77 -19.97 -0.29
N GLN A 80 -16.10 -21.19 0.15
CA GLN A 80 -16.63 -22.26 -0.71
C GLN A 80 -17.89 -21.81 -1.48
N ASP A 81 -18.80 -21.13 -0.80
CA ASP A 81 -20.07 -20.62 -1.34
C ASP A 81 -19.96 -19.23 -2.01
N GLY A 82 -18.72 -18.78 -2.31
CA GLY A 82 -18.47 -17.59 -3.12
C GLY A 82 -18.77 -16.27 -2.41
N ARG A 83 -18.50 -16.19 -1.11
CA ARG A 83 -18.59 -14.94 -0.35
C ARG A 83 -17.19 -14.44 -0.03
N LEU A 84 -17.02 -13.12 -0.01
CA LEU A 84 -15.78 -12.50 0.43
C LEU A 84 -15.79 -12.34 1.94
N VAL A 85 -14.79 -12.91 2.59
CA VAL A 85 -14.51 -12.73 4.02
C VAL A 85 -13.20 -11.99 4.20
N VAL A 86 -13.10 -11.22 5.29
CA VAL A 86 -11.93 -10.41 5.60
C VAL A 86 -11.01 -11.21 6.50
N ILE A 87 -9.97 -11.78 5.92
CA ILE A 87 -8.98 -12.63 6.59
C ILE A 87 -7.70 -12.71 5.75
N HIS A 88 -6.54 -12.60 6.39
CA HIS A 88 -5.24 -12.62 5.72
C HIS A 88 -4.88 -14.01 5.17
N ASP A 89 -4.89 -15.02 6.03
CA ASP A 89 -4.38 -16.36 5.70
C ASP A 89 -5.38 -17.15 4.85
N ALA A 90 -4.87 -18.09 4.06
CA ALA A 90 -5.69 -19.06 3.34
C ALA A 90 -6.42 -20.05 4.26
N THR A 91 -6.08 -20.07 5.55
CA THR A 91 -6.69 -20.93 6.58
C THR A 91 -7.16 -20.07 7.76
N VAL A 92 -8.11 -20.62 8.53
CA VAL A 92 -8.62 -19.96 9.73
C VAL A 92 -7.76 -20.22 10.98
N ASP A 93 -6.74 -21.07 10.87
CA ASP A 93 -6.02 -21.68 12.00
C ASP A 93 -5.28 -20.67 12.87
N ARG A 94 -4.67 -19.63 12.26
CA ARG A 94 -3.79 -18.70 13.00
C ARG A 94 -4.56 -17.78 13.95
N THR A 95 -5.73 -17.30 13.54
CA THR A 95 -6.46 -16.27 14.29
C THR A 95 -7.65 -16.82 15.08
N THR A 96 -8.18 -17.99 14.69
CA THR A 96 -9.41 -18.55 15.28
C THR A 96 -9.14 -19.87 16.02
N GLU A 97 -10.13 -20.37 16.76
CA GLU A 97 -10.12 -21.72 17.34
C GLU A 97 -10.39 -22.82 16.31
N GLY A 98 -10.80 -22.43 15.09
CA GLY A 98 -11.09 -23.38 14.00
C GLY A 98 -9.84 -23.89 13.31
N SER A 99 -10.05 -24.77 12.35
CA SER A 99 -8.99 -25.30 11.49
C SER A 99 -9.51 -25.62 10.10
N GLY A 100 -8.70 -25.32 9.09
CA GLY A 100 -9.01 -25.62 7.69
C GLY A 100 -8.93 -24.41 6.77
N ARG A 101 -9.05 -24.68 5.46
CA ARG A 101 -8.91 -23.64 4.43
C ARG A 101 -10.22 -22.87 4.27
N VAL A 102 -10.12 -21.55 4.18
CA VAL A 102 -11.28 -20.65 3.95
C VAL A 102 -12.06 -21.05 2.70
N VAL A 103 -11.37 -21.44 1.62
CA VAL A 103 -11.97 -21.82 0.34
C VAL A 103 -12.79 -23.12 0.41
N ASP A 104 -12.57 -23.95 1.43
CA ASP A 104 -13.28 -25.21 1.67
C ASP A 104 -14.43 -25.06 2.69
N MET A 105 -14.62 -23.87 3.28
CA MET A 105 -15.64 -23.54 4.28
C MET A 105 -16.71 -22.61 3.69
N THR A 106 -17.95 -22.82 4.11
CA THR A 106 -19.05 -21.89 3.83
C THR A 106 -18.92 -20.64 4.70
N LEU A 107 -19.53 -19.52 4.28
CA LEU A 107 -19.59 -18.29 5.09
C LEU A 107 -20.10 -18.59 6.51
N ALA A 108 -21.17 -19.38 6.64
CA ALA A 108 -21.77 -19.72 7.92
C ALA A 108 -20.81 -20.49 8.85
N GLU A 109 -19.89 -21.28 8.29
CA GLU A 109 -18.86 -21.98 9.06
C GLU A 109 -17.77 -21.02 9.52
N VAL A 110 -17.30 -20.14 8.64
CA VAL A 110 -16.27 -19.14 8.97
C VAL A 110 -16.77 -18.15 10.02
N GLN A 111 -17.98 -17.62 9.88
CA GLN A 111 -18.52 -16.60 10.80
C GLN A 111 -18.88 -17.12 12.21
N ARG A 112 -18.91 -18.44 12.41
CA ARG A 112 -19.05 -19.00 13.77
C ARG A 112 -17.78 -18.93 14.60
N LEU A 113 -16.62 -18.74 13.96
CA LEU A 113 -15.32 -18.77 14.61
C LEU A 113 -15.05 -17.46 15.34
N ASP A 114 -14.29 -17.57 16.44
CA ASP A 114 -13.80 -16.43 17.23
C ASP A 114 -12.47 -15.93 16.65
N ALA A 115 -12.50 -14.85 15.88
CA ALA A 115 -11.32 -14.27 15.27
C ALA A 115 -10.40 -13.55 16.28
N ALA A 116 -10.81 -13.44 17.54
CA ALA A 116 -9.99 -12.93 18.64
C ALA A 116 -9.31 -14.03 19.49
N HIS A 117 -9.51 -15.30 19.13
CA HIS A 117 -9.14 -16.44 19.97
C HIS A 117 -7.66 -16.49 20.34
N TRP A 118 -6.77 -16.14 19.42
CA TRP A 118 -5.33 -16.20 19.62
C TRP A 118 -4.67 -14.81 19.74
N PHE A 119 -5.46 -13.75 19.85
CA PHE A 119 -4.95 -12.40 19.96
C PHE A 119 -4.22 -12.17 21.30
N VAL A 120 -2.96 -11.73 21.22
CA VAL A 120 -2.14 -11.29 22.34
C VAL A 120 -1.74 -9.84 22.12
N PRO A 121 -2.14 -8.90 23.00
CA PRO A 121 -1.81 -7.49 22.86
C PRO A 121 -0.29 -7.26 22.65
N GLY A 122 0.07 -6.46 21.64
CA GLY A 122 1.44 -6.18 21.23
C GLY A 122 2.14 -7.28 20.44
N ARG A 123 1.44 -8.36 20.08
CA ARG A 123 2.03 -9.51 19.40
C ARG A 123 1.12 -10.16 18.35
N SER A 124 0.01 -9.52 17.98
CA SER A 124 -0.98 -10.07 17.07
C SER A 124 -1.51 -11.46 17.50
N ALA A 125 -1.64 -12.42 16.60
CA ALA A 125 -2.12 -13.77 16.91
C ALA A 125 -0.95 -14.71 17.24
N VAL A 126 -0.90 -15.23 18.46
CA VAL A 126 0.17 -16.10 18.98
C VAL A 126 -0.43 -17.32 19.67
N HIS A 127 0.02 -18.53 19.32
CA HIS A 127 -0.39 -19.76 19.96
C HIS A 127 0.54 -20.16 21.11
N GLY A 128 -0.01 -20.94 22.06
CA GLY A 128 0.79 -21.59 23.09
C GLY A 128 1.14 -20.74 24.30
N GLU A 129 0.59 -19.52 24.39
CA GLU A 129 0.75 -18.67 25.56
C GLU A 129 -0.18 -19.12 26.71
N PRO A 130 0.09 -18.71 27.97
CA PRO A 130 -0.83 -18.90 29.08
C PRO A 130 -2.23 -18.33 28.80
N ALA A 131 -3.26 -18.94 29.38
CA ALA A 131 -4.66 -18.57 29.09
C ALA A 131 -5.00 -17.10 29.38
N ASP A 132 -4.35 -16.50 30.36
CA ASP A 132 -4.50 -15.08 30.74
C ASP A 132 -3.82 -14.10 29.76
N SER A 133 -3.04 -14.59 28.82
CA SER A 133 -2.48 -13.78 27.73
C SER A 133 -3.49 -13.43 26.64
N TYR A 134 -4.67 -14.04 26.64
CA TYR A 134 -5.70 -13.89 25.61
C TYR A 134 -6.95 -13.16 26.16
N PRO A 135 -6.91 -11.84 26.32
CA PRO A 135 -7.97 -11.10 27.01
C PRO A 135 -9.31 -11.06 26.27
N LEU A 136 -9.33 -11.35 24.95
CA LEU A 136 -10.52 -11.31 24.11
C LEU A 136 -11.01 -12.69 23.67
N ARG A 137 -10.36 -13.76 24.12
CA ARG A 137 -10.77 -15.15 23.77
C ARG A 137 -12.17 -15.43 24.28
N GLY A 138 -13.06 -15.88 23.38
CA GLY A 138 -14.46 -16.15 23.68
C GLY A 138 -15.36 -14.92 23.54
N ALA A 139 -14.84 -13.75 23.17
CA ALA A 139 -15.66 -12.56 22.94
C ALA A 139 -16.71 -12.80 21.84
N ARG A 140 -16.37 -13.53 20.77
CA ARG A 140 -17.30 -13.96 19.72
C ARG A 140 -18.48 -14.78 20.26
N HIS A 141 -18.28 -15.55 21.32
CA HIS A 141 -19.28 -16.43 21.91
C HIS A 141 -19.98 -15.81 23.13
N GLY A 142 -19.61 -14.60 23.53
CA GLY A 142 -20.17 -13.89 24.67
C GLY A 142 -19.60 -14.34 26.01
N ASP A 143 -18.54 -15.15 26.03
CA ASP A 143 -17.82 -15.54 27.27
C ASP A 143 -17.02 -14.36 27.86
N VAL A 144 -16.60 -13.44 26.99
CA VAL A 144 -15.98 -12.17 27.33
C VAL A 144 -16.82 -11.04 26.77
N VAL A 145 -17.21 -10.09 27.65
CA VAL A 145 -17.99 -8.91 27.25
C VAL A 145 -17.03 -7.73 27.14
N VAL A 146 -17.05 -7.05 26.01
CA VAL A 146 -16.28 -5.83 25.74
C VAL A 146 -17.24 -4.67 25.60
N ASP A 147 -17.15 -3.68 26.48
CA ASP A 147 -18.07 -2.55 26.50
C ASP A 147 -18.07 -1.79 25.18
N GLY A 148 -19.27 -1.56 24.63
CA GLY A 148 -19.46 -0.85 23.36
C GLY A 148 -19.34 -1.73 22.10
N TYR A 149 -19.09 -3.04 22.23
CA TYR A 149 -18.94 -3.97 21.12
C TYR A 149 -19.89 -5.18 21.25
N ALA A 150 -20.36 -5.65 20.10
CA ALA A 150 -21.18 -6.86 20.05
C ALA A 150 -20.30 -8.10 19.81
N PRO A 151 -20.75 -9.30 20.19
CA PRO A 151 -20.05 -10.55 19.87
C PRO A 151 -19.70 -10.71 18.40
N ASP A 152 -20.57 -10.25 17.49
CA ASP A 152 -20.35 -10.31 16.04
C ASP A 152 -19.18 -9.43 15.57
N ASP A 153 -18.75 -8.44 16.36
CA ASP A 153 -17.57 -7.62 16.05
C ASP A 153 -16.26 -8.42 16.13
N PHE A 154 -16.28 -9.59 16.77
CA PHE A 154 -15.14 -10.49 16.92
C PHE A 154 -15.19 -11.72 16.00
N ALA A 155 -16.19 -11.80 15.11
CA ALA A 155 -16.23 -12.78 14.03
C ALA A 155 -15.24 -12.41 12.91
N VAL A 156 -14.98 -13.35 12.00
CA VAL A 156 -14.42 -13.03 10.68
C VAL A 156 -15.53 -12.36 9.86
N PRO A 157 -15.44 -11.06 9.56
CA PRO A 157 -16.50 -10.35 8.87
C PRO A 157 -16.51 -10.63 7.37
N THR A 158 -17.63 -10.40 6.72
CA THR A 158 -17.68 -10.23 5.26
C THR A 158 -17.19 -8.84 4.86
N LEU A 159 -16.72 -8.69 3.63
CA LEU A 159 -16.39 -7.37 3.09
C LEU A 159 -17.65 -6.47 3.00
N ASP A 160 -18.84 -7.02 2.71
CA ASP A 160 -20.10 -6.28 2.73
C ASP A 160 -20.36 -5.63 4.11
N GLU A 161 -20.11 -6.36 5.21
CA GLU A 161 -20.26 -5.84 6.57
C GLU A 161 -19.25 -4.72 6.87
N VAL A 162 -18.00 -4.85 6.41
CA VAL A 162 -17.00 -3.79 6.58
C VAL A 162 -17.37 -2.54 5.77
N LEU A 163 -17.71 -2.68 4.48
CA LEU A 163 -18.12 -1.55 3.65
C LEU A 163 -19.36 -0.84 4.23
N GLY A 164 -20.31 -1.60 4.78
CA GLY A 164 -21.52 -1.06 5.42
C GLY A 164 -21.24 -0.35 6.75
N ALA A 165 -20.27 -0.84 7.52
CA ALA A 165 -19.88 -0.23 8.80
C ALA A 165 -19.05 1.06 8.63
N PHE A 166 -18.32 1.21 7.50
CA PHE A 166 -17.41 2.32 7.22
C PHE A 166 -17.67 2.97 5.85
N PRO A 167 -18.88 3.56 5.65
CA PRO A 167 -19.31 4.08 4.33
C PRO A 167 -18.44 5.25 3.84
N ASP A 168 -17.84 6.02 4.76
CA ASP A 168 -17.10 7.24 4.47
C ASP A 168 -15.60 7.12 4.84
N THR A 169 -15.10 5.91 5.07
CA THR A 169 -13.68 5.70 5.39
C THR A 169 -12.99 5.03 4.22
N PRO A 170 -11.92 5.61 3.66
CA PRO A 170 -11.13 4.97 2.63
C PRO A 170 -10.64 3.58 3.04
N ILE A 171 -10.56 2.66 2.08
CA ILE A 171 -10.15 1.28 2.36
C ILE A 171 -9.10 0.82 1.36
N ASN A 172 -8.02 0.25 1.86
CA ASN A 172 -7.06 -0.52 1.09
C ASN A 172 -7.41 -2.01 1.19
N ILE A 173 -7.64 -2.67 0.07
CA ILE A 173 -8.10 -4.07 0.03
C ILE A 173 -7.07 -4.92 -0.70
N GLU A 174 -6.47 -5.89 0.00
CA GLU A 174 -5.58 -6.85 -0.65
C GLU A 174 -6.32 -8.10 -1.13
N ILE A 175 -6.20 -8.42 -2.43
CA ILE A 175 -6.69 -9.68 -3.00
C ILE A 175 -5.71 -10.78 -2.62
N LYS A 176 -6.18 -11.75 -1.83
CA LYS A 176 -5.43 -12.95 -1.46
C LYS A 176 -5.86 -14.16 -2.28
N GLY A 177 -4.95 -15.11 -2.42
CA GLY A 177 -5.20 -16.44 -2.99
C GLY A 177 -4.87 -17.52 -1.98
N THR A 178 -5.11 -18.78 -2.34
CA THR A 178 -4.83 -19.91 -1.46
C THR A 178 -3.34 -20.21 -1.29
N ARG A 179 -2.52 -19.79 -2.26
CA ARG A 179 -1.05 -19.83 -2.28
C ARG A 179 -0.55 -19.06 -3.51
N ASP A 180 0.67 -18.58 -3.50
CA ASP A 180 1.28 -17.75 -4.57
C ASP A 180 1.15 -18.37 -5.98
N SER A 181 1.22 -19.70 -6.10
CA SER A 181 1.16 -20.41 -7.38
C SER A 181 -0.27 -20.71 -7.87
N ASP A 182 -1.30 -20.39 -7.08
CA ASP A 182 -2.71 -20.68 -7.40
C ASP A 182 -3.42 -19.44 -7.97
N LEU A 183 -3.08 -19.09 -9.22
CA LEU A 183 -3.65 -17.93 -9.89
C LEU A 183 -5.19 -17.98 -9.92
N ASP A 184 -5.79 -19.16 -10.13
CA ASP A 184 -7.25 -19.29 -10.23
C ASP A 184 -7.94 -18.83 -8.95
N SER A 185 -7.34 -19.07 -7.78
CA SER A 185 -7.88 -18.58 -6.51
C SER A 185 -7.82 -17.07 -6.38
N TYR A 186 -6.73 -16.44 -6.83
CA TYR A 186 -6.61 -14.98 -6.89
C TYR A 186 -7.63 -14.35 -7.84
N LEU A 187 -7.77 -14.91 -9.05
CA LEU A 187 -8.74 -14.42 -10.03
C LEU A 187 -10.18 -14.53 -9.51
N ARG A 188 -10.52 -15.67 -8.87
CA ARG A 188 -11.84 -15.85 -8.26
C ARG A 188 -12.11 -14.79 -7.20
N THR A 189 -11.16 -14.55 -6.28
CA THR A 189 -11.30 -13.53 -5.24
C THR A 189 -11.41 -12.13 -5.85
N GLY A 190 -10.57 -11.81 -6.84
CA GLY A 190 -10.59 -10.52 -7.55
C GLY A 190 -11.89 -10.26 -8.29
N GLN A 191 -12.49 -11.25 -8.95
CA GLN A 191 -13.77 -11.12 -9.64
C GLN A 191 -14.91 -10.88 -8.66
N LEU A 192 -14.98 -11.62 -7.55
CA LEU A 192 -15.97 -11.39 -6.49
C LEU A 192 -15.82 -9.98 -5.89
N LEU A 193 -14.58 -9.52 -5.70
CA LEU A 193 -14.29 -8.18 -5.22
C LEU A 193 -14.76 -7.11 -6.22
N SER A 194 -14.43 -7.26 -7.49
CA SER A 194 -14.87 -6.37 -8.55
C SER A 194 -16.40 -6.24 -8.60
N ASP A 195 -17.10 -7.37 -8.57
CA ASP A 195 -18.56 -7.41 -8.55
C ASP A 195 -19.13 -6.67 -7.34
N LEU A 196 -18.52 -6.84 -6.15
CA LEU A 196 -18.98 -6.19 -4.94
C LEU A 196 -18.74 -4.68 -4.98
N ILE A 197 -17.54 -4.24 -5.34
CA ILE A 197 -17.19 -2.82 -5.41
C ILE A 197 -18.05 -2.10 -6.45
N ASN A 198 -18.21 -2.70 -7.64
CA ASN A 198 -19.06 -2.12 -8.69
C ASN A 198 -20.53 -1.96 -8.25
N ARG A 199 -21.06 -2.88 -7.44
CA ARG A 199 -22.40 -2.75 -6.86
C ARG A 199 -22.46 -1.68 -5.77
N SER A 200 -21.40 -1.53 -4.98
CA SER A 200 -21.36 -0.53 -3.89
C SER A 200 -21.26 0.91 -4.40
N GLY A 201 -20.71 1.10 -5.59
CA GLY A 201 -20.45 2.41 -6.20
C GLY A 201 -19.34 3.21 -5.51
N ARG A 202 -18.55 2.61 -4.61
CA ARG A 202 -17.43 3.26 -3.92
C ARG A 202 -16.22 3.41 -4.84
N THR A 203 -15.53 4.54 -4.71
CA THR A 203 -14.31 4.88 -5.47
C THR A 203 -13.14 5.28 -4.56
N ASP A 204 -13.38 5.41 -3.26
CA ASP A 204 -12.38 5.71 -2.23
C ASP A 204 -11.66 4.43 -1.75
N ILE A 205 -11.30 3.58 -2.71
CA ILE A 205 -10.69 2.27 -2.49
C ILE A 205 -9.40 2.18 -3.30
N ILE A 206 -8.35 1.63 -2.68
CA ILE A 206 -7.16 1.11 -3.37
C ILE A 206 -7.22 -0.41 -3.31
N VAL A 207 -6.96 -1.08 -4.43
CA VAL A 207 -6.86 -2.54 -4.45
C VAL A 207 -5.41 -2.96 -4.66
N GLY A 208 -4.92 -3.77 -3.74
CA GLY A 208 -3.60 -4.37 -3.75
C GLY A 208 -3.63 -5.88 -4.00
N SER A 209 -2.52 -6.44 -4.40
CA SER A 209 -2.21 -7.86 -4.39
C SER A 209 -0.72 -8.07 -4.64
N PHE A 210 -0.13 -9.11 -4.06
CA PHE A 210 1.20 -9.55 -4.46
C PHE A 210 1.23 -10.21 -5.84
N ASN A 211 0.06 -10.56 -6.40
CA ASN A 211 -0.09 -11.20 -7.70
C ASN A 211 -0.42 -10.18 -8.79
N ASP A 212 0.56 -9.84 -9.63
CA ASP A 212 0.41 -8.86 -10.71
C ASP A 212 -0.69 -9.24 -11.72
N ALA A 213 -0.89 -10.54 -11.99
CA ALA A 213 -1.92 -11.01 -12.91
C ALA A 213 -3.33 -10.83 -12.34
N ALA A 214 -3.49 -10.97 -11.01
CA ALA A 214 -4.76 -10.71 -10.33
C ALA A 214 -5.14 -9.23 -10.41
N LEU A 215 -4.18 -8.32 -10.24
CA LEU A 215 -4.41 -6.87 -10.39
C LEU A 215 -4.76 -6.50 -11.83
N ALA A 216 -4.07 -7.09 -12.80
CA ALA A 216 -4.37 -6.86 -14.21
C ALA A 216 -5.79 -7.34 -14.59
N ASP A 217 -6.21 -8.51 -14.11
CA ASP A 217 -7.57 -9.03 -14.31
C ASP A 217 -8.61 -8.14 -13.61
N PHE A 218 -8.38 -7.79 -12.34
CA PHE A 218 -9.26 -6.90 -11.58
C PHE A 218 -9.47 -5.56 -12.30
N HIS A 219 -8.41 -4.95 -12.83
CA HIS A 219 -8.48 -3.68 -13.56
C HIS A 219 -9.36 -3.76 -14.80
N THR A 220 -9.41 -4.91 -15.50
CA THR A 220 -10.29 -5.08 -16.66
C THR A 220 -11.77 -5.01 -16.29
N HIS A 221 -12.14 -5.38 -15.06
CA HIS A 221 -13.50 -5.43 -14.55
C HIS A 221 -13.91 -4.20 -13.74
N SER A 222 -12.93 -3.47 -13.17
CA SER A 222 -13.13 -2.28 -12.34
C SER A 222 -12.09 -1.20 -12.64
N PRO A 223 -12.04 -0.66 -13.88
CA PRO A 223 -11.00 0.28 -14.31
C PRO A 223 -11.03 1.62 -13.58
N GLN A 224 -12.12 1.95 -12.91
CA GLN A 224 -12.30 3.18 -12.12
C GLN A 224 -11.68 3.09 -10.70
N ILE A 225 -11.21 1.91 -10.30
CA ILE A 225 -10.60 1.71 -8.97
C ILE A 225 -9.08 1.79 -9.08
N GLY A 226 -8.48 2.61 -8.20
CA GLY A 226 -7.04 2.74 -8.10
C GLY A 226 -6.37 1.45 -7.62
N LEU A 227 -5.23 1.12 -8.20
CA LEU A 227 -4.45 -0.06 -7.84
C LEU A 227 -3.15 0.32 -7.13
N SER A 228 -2.64 -0.57 -6.29
CA SER A 228 -1.22 -0.61 -5.96
C SER A 228 -0.45 -1.49 -6.97
N THR A 229 0.88 -1.43 -6.91
CA THR A 229 1.73 -2.33 -7.69
C THR A 229 1.74 -3.72 -7.08
N GLY A 230 1.72 -4.76 -7.96
CA GLY A 230 2.02 -6.13 -7.56
C GLY A 230 3.52 -6.34 -7.32
N ARG A 231 3.91 -7.56 -6.97
CA ARG A 231 5.28 -7.90 -6.58
C ARG A 231 6.31 -7.63 -7.67
N GLN A 232 6.03 -8.06 -8.91
CA GLN A 232 6.96 -7.89 -10.02
C GLN A 232 7.01 -6.43 -10.47
N ALA A 233 5.87 -5.77 -10.61
CA ALA A 233 5.80 -4.36 -10.98
C ALA A 233 6.51 -3.46 -9.96
N THR A 234 6.36 -3.73 -8.65
CA THR A 234 7.11 -3.05 -7.57
C THR A 234 8.61 -3.22 -7.77
N THR A 235 9.07 -4.46 -7.99
CA THR A 235 10.49 -4.77 -8.19
C THR A 235 11.05 -4.04 -9.39
N ASP A 236 10.36 -4.08 -10.52
CA ASP A 236 10.78 -3.45 -11.77
C ASP A 236 10.82 -1.93 -11.65
N TYR A 237 9.85 -1.33 -10.94
CA TYR A 237 9.85 0.10 -10.67
C TYR A 237 11.01 0.51 -9.74
N VAL A 238 11.18 -0.18 -8.61
CA VAL A 238 12.22 0.15 -7.61
C VAL A 238 13.62 0.00 -8.20
N ILE A 239 13.87 -1.09 -8.92
CA ILE A 239 15.22 -1.44 -9.43
C ILE A 239 15.54 -0.72 -10.74
N ALA A 240 14.61 -0.70 -11.70
CA ALA A 240 14.85 -0.26 -13.07
C ALA A 240 14.10 1.04 -13.44
N GLY A 241 13.18 1.53 -12.59
CA GLY A 241 12.32 2.68 -12.93
C GLY A 241 11.32 2.36 -14.03
N THR A 242 10.98 1.09 -14.23
CA THR A 242 9.98 0.68 -15.22
C THR A 242 8.62 1.23 -14.79
N PRO A 243 7.89 1.96 -15.65
CA PRO A 243 6.57 2.47 -15.30
C PRO A 243 5.63 1.34 -14.88
N PRO A 244 4.79 1.54 -13.86
CA PRO A 244 3.86 0.53 -13.42
C PRO A 244 2.71 0.33 -14.43
N PRO A 245 1.94 -0.77 -14.31
CA PRO A 245 0.76 -1.01 -15.15
C PRO A 245 -0.28 0.11 -15.07
N PRO A 246 -1.13 0.28 -16.12
CA PRO A 246 -2.24 1.23 -16.08
C PRO A 246 -3.16 1.01 -14.87
N GLY A 247 -3.74 2.10 -14.34
CA GLY A 247 -4.61 2.09 -13.17
C GLY A 247 -3.86 2.13 -11.85
N THR A 248 -2.53 2.04 -11.85
CA THR A 248 -1.72 2.15 -10.64
C THR A 248 -1.72 3.58 -10.13
N VAL A 249 -2.14 3.77 -8.87
CA VAL A 249 -2.16 5.06 -8.17
C VAL A 249 -1.18 5.10 -6.99
N ALA A 250 -0.75 3.95 -6.51
CA ALA A 250 0.13 3.84 -5.34
C ALA A 250 1.23 2.80 -5.53
N LEU A 251 2.40 3.12 -5.03
CA LEU A 251 3.53 2.21 -4.86
C LEU A 251 3.54 1.76 -3.40
N GLN A 252 3.07 0.54 -3.14
CA GLN A 252 3.07 -0.03 -1.79
C GLN A 252 4.30 -0.90 -1.59
N VAL A 253 5.24 -0.44 -0.77
CA VAL A 253 6.57 -1.03 -0.65
C VAL A 253 6.94 -1.37 0.80
N PRO A 254 7.70 -2.46 1.01
CA PRO A 254 8.21 -2.76 2.35
C PRO A 254 9.24 -1.71 2.78
N VAL A 255 9.29 -1.43 4.08
CA VAL A 255 10.34 -0.55 4.65
C VAL A 255 11.73 -1.07 4.31
N ASN A 256 11.95 -2.36 4.52
CA ASN A 256 13.20 -3.04 4.18
C ASN A 256 12.91 -4.31 3.38
N GLN A 257 13.82 -4.67 2.46
CA GLN A 257 13.77 -5.94 1.75
C GLN A 257 15.19 -6.48 1.56
N LEU A 258 15.41 -7.76 1.85
CA LEU A 258 16.73 -8.43 1.71
C LEU A 258 17.87 -7.68 2.40
N GLY A 259 17.63 -7.05 3.54
CA GLY A 259 18.62 -6.27 4.29
C GLY A 259 18.89 -4.86 3.74
N PHE A 260 18.19 -4.43 2.69
CA PHE A 260 18.29 -3.08 2.15
C PHE A 260 17.05 -2.28 2.50
N ARG A 261 17.25 -0.98 2.77
CA ARG A 261 16.14 -0.04 2.87
C ARG A 261 15.56 0.21 1.49
N VAL A 262 14.26 -0.03 1.32
CA VAL A 262 13.55 0.22 0.07
C VAL A 262 13.06 1.67 0.04
N ILE A 263 12.46 2.13 1.15
CA ILE A 263 11.91 3.48 1.24
C ILE A 263 13.06 4.46 1.51
N THR A 264 13.32 5.31 0.52
CA THR A 264 14.28 6.41 0.59
C THR A 264 13.65 7.68 0.01
N PRO A 265 14.14 8.88 0.39
CA PRO A 265 13.64 10.12 -0.20
C PRO A 265 13.68 10.13 -1.73
N GLU A 266 14.72 9.55 -2.33
CA GLU A 266 14.87 9.49 -3.79
C GLU A 266 13.81 8.61 -4.47
N LEU A 267 13.42 7.48 -3.82
CA LEU A 267 12.33 6.65 -4.32
C LEU A 267 11.01 7.40 -4.25
N VAL A 268 10.71 8.03 -3.12
CA VAL A 268 9.47 8.80 -2.91
C VAL A 268 9.39 9.96 -3.91
N GLU A 269 10.45 10.75 -4.05
CA GLU A 269 10.50 11.85 -5.02
C GLU A 269 10.29 11.37 -6.45
N ARG A 270 10.87 10.23 -6.83
CA ARG A 270 10.65 9.64 -8.15
C ARG A 270 9.20 9.23 -8.34
N ALA A 271 8.62 8.53 -7.35
CA ALA A 271 7.23 8.09 -7.41
C ALA A 271 6.26 9.28 -7.55
N HIS A 272 6.49 10.35 -6.78
CA HIS A 272 5.68 11.56 -6.87
C HIS A 272 5.80 12.24 -8.25
N ARG A 273 7.00 12.31 -8.85
CA ARG A 273 7.16 12.82 -10.23
C ARG A 273 6.40 11.98 -11.26
N ASP A 274 6.27 10.68 -11.00
CA ASP A 274 5.54 9.75 -11.85
C ASP A 274 4.03 9.68 -11.50
N GLY A 275 3.54 10.54 -10.60
CA GLY A 275 2.14 10.63 -10.19
C GLY A 275 1.68 9.51 -9.26
N LEU A 276 2.59 8.82 -8.57
CA LEU A 276 2.30 7.69 -7.67
C LEU A 276 2.43 8.10 -6.22
N ALA A 277 1.44 7.78 -5.40
CA ALA A 277 1.57 7.83 -3.95
C ALA A 277 2.49 6.68 -3.45
N VAL A 278 3.17 6.89 -2.32
CA VAL A 278 4.03 5.87 -1.69
C VAL A 278 3.49 5.49 -0.32
N HIS A 279 3.14 4.23 -0.16
CA HIS A 279 2.68 3.68 1.10
C HIS A 279 3.67 2.65 1.64
N ALA A 280 4.06 2.82 2.90
CA ALA A 280 5.04 1.97 3.57
C ALA A 280 4.35 0.84 4.36
N TRP A 281 4.78 -0.41 4.16
CA TRP A 281 4.34 -1.54 4.99
C TRP A 281 5.53 -2.26 5.63
N PHE A 282 5.26 -3.06 6.67
CA PHE A 282 6.28 -3.68 7.51
C PHE A 282 6.33 -5.19 7.22
N SER A 283 7.48 -5.65 6.70
CA SER A 283 7.69 -7.05 6.26
C SER A 283 8.28 -7.96 7.34
N GLY A 284 8.28 -7.54 8.62
CA GLY A 284 8.99 -8.25 9.68
C GLY A 284 10.52 -8.12 9.62
N THR A 285 11.06 -7.44 8.61
CA THR A 285 12.49 -7.13 8.48
C THR A 285 12.84 -5.71 8.95
N ALA A 286 11.83 -4.91 9.27
CA ALA A 286 11.93 -3.61 9.93
C ALA A 286 11.09 -3.64 11.21
N PRO A 287 11.52 -2.97 12.29
CA PRO A 287 10.68 -2.78 13.47
C PRO A 287 9.40 -2.03 13.11
N ASP A 288 8.28 -2.49 13.65
CA ASP A 288 6.99 -1.81 13.56
C ASP A 288 6.80 -1.00 14.85
N ASP A 289 7.48 0.16 14.91
CA ASP A 289 7.62 0.98 16.12
C ASP A 289 7.75 2.48 15.82
N ALA A 290 7.67 3.29 16.88
CA ALA A 290 7.68 4.76 16.82
C ALA A 290 8.94 5.34 16.13
N ASP A 291 10.10 4.75 16.36
CA ASP A 291 11.35 5.24 15.77
C ASP A 291 11.35 5.01 14.25
N THR A 292 10.89 3.84 13.83
CA THR A 292 10.76 3.50 12.40
C THR A 292 9.67 4.36 11.73
N TYR A 293 8.51 4.54 12.36
CA TYR A 293 7.46 5.43 11.83
C TYR A 293 7.99 6.85 11.62
N SER A 294 8.65 7.41 12.66
CA SER A 294 9.24 8.75 12.59
C SER A 294 10.22 8.90 11.44
N MET A 295 11.08 7.90 11.26
CA MET A 295 12.09 7.87 10.20
C MET A 295 11.45 7.77 8.80
N ILE A 296 10.36 6.98 8.65
CA ILE A 296 9.67 6.84 7.36
C ILE A 296 8.92 8.11 6.99
N ILE A 297 8.26 8.78 7.95
CA ILE A 297 7.61 10.07 7.73
C ILE A 297 8.61 11.09 7.14
N ASP A 298 9.86 11.08 7.63
CA ASP A 298 10.92 11.99 7.15
C ASP A 298 11.34 11.73 5.69
N THR A 299 10.92 10.63 5.08
CA THR A 299 11.12 10.35 3.65
C THR A 299 10.02 10.91 2.75
N CYS A 300 9.01 11.56 3.32
CA CYS A 300 7.88 12.17 2.61
C CYS A 300 6.92 11.16 1.94
N VAL A 301 6.74 9.98 2.53
CA VAL A 301 5.73 9.01 2.09
C VAL A 301 4.31 9.54 2.30
N ASP A 302 3.36 9.04 1.53
CA ASP A 302 1.95 9.44 1.59
C ASP A 302 1.14 8.63 2.60
N GLY A 303 1.66 7.49 3.05
CA GLY A 303 1.01 6.67 4.07
C GLY A 303 1.91 5.60 4.68
N LEU A 304 1.56 5.18 5.88
CA LEU A 304 2.14 4.04 6.58
C LEU A 304 1.02 3.05 6.94
N MET A 305 1.32 1.76 6.87
CA MET A 305 0.45 0.65 7.29
C MET A 305 0.95 0.07 8.62
N PRO A 306 0.72 0.74 9.77
CA PRO A 306 1.24 0.31 11.06
C PRO A 306 0.40 -0.80 11.69
N ALA A 307 1.08 -1.75 12.36
CA ALA A 307 0.43 -2.68 13.28
C ALA A 307 -0.09 -1.97 14.56
N LYS A 308 0.42 -0.76 14.83
CA LYS A 308 0.09 0.08 16.00
C LYS A 308 -0.39 1.46 15.58
N PRO A 309 -1.62 1.57 15.04
CA PRO A 309 -2.15 2.84 14.55
C PRO A 309 -2.21 3.94 15.62
N SER A 310 -2.40 3.61 16.92
CA SER A 310 -2.38 4.60 17.99
C SER A 310 -1.03 5.28 18.13
N VAL A 311 0.05 4.53 17.99
CA VAL A 311 1.43 5.05 18.08
C VAL A 311 1.73 5.99 16.91
N LEU A 312 1.26 5.64 15.70
CA LEU A 312 1.42 6.52 14.54
C LEU A 312 0.63 7.82 14.73
N GLU A 313 -0.61 7.77 15.23
CA GLU A 313 -1.39 8.97 15.50
C GLU A 313 -0.71 9.91 16.51
N GLU A 314 -0.16 9.37 17.60
CA GLU A 314 0.59 10.15 18.59
C GLU A 314 1.77 10.89 17.94
N ILE A 315 2.47 10.27 16.98
CA ILE A 315 3.57 10.88 16.25
C ILE A 315 3.07 11.98 15.30
N LEU A 316 2.00 11.72 14.54
CA LEU A 316 1.41 12.68 13.61
C LEU A 316 0.92 13.93 14.36
N ASP A 317 0.22 13.72 15.49
CA ASP A 317 -0.25 14.80 16.37
C ASP A 317 0.92 15.62 16.96
N ALA A 318 1.94 14.94 17.47
CA ALA A 318 3.11 15.59 18.04
C ALA A 318 3.90 16.42 17.01
N ARG A 319 3.86 16.02 15.73
CA ARG A 319 4.48 16.75 14.62
C ARG A 319 3.58 17.84 14.03
N GLY A 320 2.32 17.96 14.47
CA GLY A 320 1.34 18.90 13.94
C GLY A 320 0.91 18.57 12.51
N ILE A 321 0.96 17.29 12.12
CA ILE A 321 0.49 16.80 10.82
C ILE A 321 -1.01 16.60 10.92
N GLU A 322 -1.77 17.51 10.30
CA GLU A 322 -3.23 17.52 10.41
C GLU A 322 -3.89 16.40 9.59
N ARG A 323 -5.08 16.00 10.02
CA ARG A 323 -5.87 14.95 9.36
C ARG A 323 -6.38 15.40 8.00
N PRO A 324 -6.57 14.48 7.02
CA PRO A 324 -7.22 14.78 5.75
C PRO A 324 -8.61 15.40 5.96
N GLY A 325 -8.96 16.38 5.13
CA GLY A 325 -10.28 17.02 5.18
C GLY A 325 -10.43 18.15 6.20
N SER A 326 -9.38 18.51 6.97
CA SER A 326 -9.39 19.69 7.85
C SER A 326 -9.38 21.02 7.09
N GLY A 327 -9.27 20.98 5.75
CA GLY A 327 -9.16 22.17 4.89
C GLY A 327 -7.75 22.77 4.83
N LEU A 328 -6.83 22.20 5.57
CA LEU A 328 -5.42 22.51 5.54
C LEU A 328 -4.74 21.36 4.78
N SER A 329 -4.11 21.64 3.66
CA SER A 329 -3.25 20.67 2.98
C SER A 329 -2.09 20.37 3.93
N GLY A 330 -2.15 19.22 4.62
CA GLY A 330 -1.14 18.79 5.58
C GLY A 330 0.16 18.45 4.86
N THR A 331 0.96 19.47 4.56
CA THR A 331 2.34 19.21 4.14
C THR A 331 3.14 18.82 5.36
N VAL A 332 3.76 17.65 5.31
CA VAL A 332 4.79 17.28 6.28
C VAL A 332 5.87 18.37 6.25
N PRO A 333 6.23 18.96 7.39
CA PRO A 333 7.29 19.94 7.44
C PRO A 333 8.57 19.41 6.79
N GLY A 334 9.05 20.09 5.74
CA GLY A 334 10.23 19.67 4.98
C GLY A 334 9.93 18.86 3.72
N CYS A 335 8.70 18.41 3.51
CA CYS A 335 8.27 17.78 2.27
C CYS A 335 7.58 18.84 1.39
N GLY A 336 8.16 19.12 0.24
CA GLY A 336 7.55 20.03 -0.74
C GLY A 336 6.29 19.39 -1.34
N THR A 337 5.29 20.21 -1.69
CA THR A 337 4.20 19.78 -2.56
C THR A 337 4.80 19.29 -3.88
N PRO A 338 4.43 18.13 -4.42
CA PRO A 338 4.85 17.69 -5.74
C PRO A 338 4.47 18.77 -6.75
N ALA A 339 5.46 19.30 -7.48
CA ALA A 339 5.16 20.27 -8.53
C ALA A 339 4.39 19.55 -9.64
N PRO A 340 3.28 20.11 -10.17
CA PRO A 340 2.62 19.56 -11.33
C PRO A 340 3.62 19.47 -12.48
N THR A 341 3.72 18.32 -13.12
CA THR A 341 4.58 18.09 -14.28
C THR A 341 4.14 18.99 -15.43
N SER A 342 4.75 20.16 -15.59
CA SER A 342 4.68 20.91 -16.81
C SER A 342 5.75 20.37 -17.77
N SER A 343 5.34 19.61 -18.75
CA SER A 343 6.15 19.32 -19.92
C SER A 343 6.26 20.60 -20.76
N ASP A 344 7.33 21.37 -20.57
CA ASP A 344 7.72 22.38 -21.53
C ASP A 344 9.26 22.43 -21.62
N PRO A 345 9.87 22.10 -22.76
CA PRO A 345 11.30 22.24 -22.98
C PRO A 345 11.59 23.58 -23.67
N SER A 346 11.97 24.61 -22.94
CA SER A 346 12.62 25.73 -23.58
C SER A 346 13.59 26.51 -22.68
N THR A 347 14.84 26.28 -22.98
CA THR A 347 15.90 27.27 -23.28
C THR A 347 16.35 28.28 -22.22
N THR A 348 17.63 28.08 -21.89
CA THR A 348 18.77 29.00 -21.94
C THR A 348 18.93 30.15 -20.94
N ASP A 349 20.14 30.09 -20.33
CA ASP A 349 21.09 31.16 -20.01
C ASP A 349 20.71 32.25 -18.99
N ASP A 350 21.45 32.51 -17.97
CA ASP A 350 22.77 33.11 -17.92
C ASP A 350 23.16 33.49 -16.47
N THR A 351 24.39 33.22 -16.15
CA THR A 351 25.30 33.88 -15.21
C THR A 351 24.80 34.87 -14.15
N SER A 352 25.14 34.62 -12.87
CA SER A 352 25.98 35.61 -12.14
C SER A 352 26.45 35.09 -10.77
N THR A 353 27.77 35.04 -10.63
CA THR A 353 28.63 35.02 -9.46
C THR A 353 28.21 35.97 -8.32
N THR A 354 28.29 35.49 -7.06
CA THR A 354 29.12 36.14 -6.02
C THR A 354 29.09 35.30 -4.71
N ASP A 355 30.26 34.83 -4.32
CA ASP A 355 30.66 34.51 -2.94
C ASP A 355 31.00 35.82 -2.20
N PRO A 356 30.90 35.96 -0.88
CA PRO A 356 31.98 35.50 -0.02
C PRO A 356 31.66 35.08 1.43
N THR A 357 32.46 34.11 1.91
CA THR A 357 33.14 33.99 3.20
C THR A 357 32.55 34.55 4.49
N SER A 358 32.46 33.71 5.56
CA SER A 358 33.30 33.88 6.78
C SER A 358 32.81 32.98 7.93
N THR A 359 33.63 32.04 8.31
CA THR A 359 34.17 31.66 9.62
C THR A 359 33.40 32.01 10.89
N THR A 360 33.13 31.02 11.75
CA THR A 360 33.80 30.82 13.06
C THR A 360 33.19 29.62 13.83
N ASP A 361 34.06 28.66 14.15
CA ASP A 361 33.94 27.75 15.30
C ASP A 361 34.40 28.52 16.58
N PRO A 362 34.02 28.20 17.83
CA PRO A 362 34.70 27.12 18.53
C PRO A 362 33.96 26.42 19.72
N THR A 363 34.52 25.24 20.05
CA THR A 363 34.85 24.65 21.37
C THR A 363 33.75 24.05 22.25
N SER A 364 33.78 22.75 22.32
CA SER A 364 34.03 21.78 23.41
C SER A 364 33.56 22.13 24.84
N THR A 365 32.83 21.20 25.45
CA THR A 365 33.25 20.63 26.77
C THR A 365 32.55 19.30 27.03
N SER A 366 33.41 18.35 27.38
CA SER A 366 33.16 17.02 27.92
C SER A 366 32.57 17.05 29.34
N HIS A 367 31.71 16.08 29.67
CA HIS A 367 31.76 15.41 30.97
C HIS A 367 31.25 13.97 30.89
N ALA A 368 32.07 13.11 31.45
CA ALA A 368 31.92 11.67 31.55
C ALA A 368 31.15 11.24 32.81
N THR A 369 30.76 9.98 32.77
CA THR A 369 30.54 8.97 33.82
C THR A 369 29.10 8.70 34.23
N SER A 370 28.61 7.48 33.95
CA SER A 370 28.64 6.37 34.91
C SER A 370 28.00 5.11 34.35
N THR A 371 28.75 4.02 34.40
CA THR A 371 28.44 2.62 34.10
C THR A 371 27.36 2.05 35.01
N THR A 372 26.33 1.44 34.38
CA THR A 372 25.67 0.22 34.90
C THR A 372 25.23 -0.61 33.71
N ALA A 373 25.70 -1.85 33.66
CA ALA A 373 25.38 -2.83 32.62
C ALA A 373 23.91 -3.27 32.73
N PRO A 374 23.16 -3.33 31.63
CA PRO A 374 21.89 -3.99 31.62
C PRO A 374 22.03 -5.45 31.14
N THR A 375 21.33 -6.30 31.84
CA THR A 375 20.98 -7.67 31.49
C THR A 375 20.50 -7.78 30.05
N SER A 376 21.05 -8.78 29.32
CA SER A 376 20.65 -9.16 27.95
C SER A 376 19.14 -9.23 27.80
N PRO A 377 18.58 -8.57 26.81
CA PRO A 377 17.20 -8.83 26.40
C PRO A 377 17.14 -10.15 25.64
N ARG A 378 16.20 -11.00 26.02
CA ARG A 378 15.80 -12.17 25.22
C ARG A 378 15.33 -11.66 23.87
N THR A 379 15.87 -12.19 22.80
CA THR A 379 15.44 -11.98 21.43
C THR A 379 13.93 -12.28 21.32
N PRO A 380 13.09 -11.35 20.87
CA PRO A 380 11.70 -11.67 20.57
C PRO A 380 11.65 -12.67 19.41
N ALA A 381 10.80 -13.68 19.53
CA ALA A 381 10.50 -14.58 18.42
C ALA A 381 9.91 -13.73 17.27
N LEU A 382 10.52 -13.85 16.09
CA LEU A 382 10.07 -13.20 14.86
C LEU A 382 8.60 -13.55 14.60
N VAL A 383 7.72 -12.57 14.70
CA VAL A 383 6.35 -12.66 14.17
C VAL A 383 6.48 -12.56 12.66
N GLN A 384 6.28 -13.66 11.99
CA GLN A 384 6.25 -13.74 10.54
C GLN A 384 4.90 -13.20 10.06
N THR A 385 4.82 -11.93 9.67
CA THR A 385 3.60 -11.31 9.13
C THR A 385 3.43 -11.53 7.63
N ASP A 386 4.39 -12.17 6.96
CA ASP A 386 4.28 -12.50 5.53
C ASP A 386 4.79 -13.89 5.21
N SER A 387 3.95 -14.64 4.50
CA SER A 387 4.23 -15.90 3.82
C SER A 387 4.28 -17.15 4.69
N GLN A 388 3.16 -17.86 4.78
CA GLN A 388 3.17 -19.27 5.13
C GLN A 388 3.68 -20.20 4.00
N ASP A 389 3.97 -19.68 2.79
CA ASP A 389 4.38 -20.48 1.63
C ASP A 389 5.57 -19.90 0.85
N ALA A 390 6.57 -19.34 1.52
CA ALA A 390 7.84 -19.13 0.85
C ALA A 390 8.73 -20.37 0.99
N PRO A 391 8.92 -21.20 -0.03
CA PRO A 391 10.14 -21.97 -0.11
C PRO A 391 11.26 -20.94 -0.32
N GLY A 392 12.03 -20.67 0.73
CA GLY A 392 13.05 -19.64 0.81
C GLY A 392 14.22 -19.79 -0.16
N ILE A 393 14.03 -20.39 -1.32
CA ILE A 393 15.06 -20.66 -2.32
C ILE A 393 14.75 -20.03 -3.70
N ALA A 394 13.48 -19.84 -4.08
CA ALA A 394 13.15 -19.37 -5.43
C ALA A 394 13.39 -17.85 -5.63
N TRP A 395 13.29 -17.05 -4.60
CA TRP A 395 13.52 -15.60 -4.67
C TRP A 395 14.97 -15.21 -4.93
N TRP A 396 15.91 -15.96 -4.38
CA TRP A 396 17.34 -15.67 -4.50
C TRP A 396 17.87 -15.79 -5.93
N LEU A 397 17.22 -16.59 -6.76
CA LEU A 397 17.64 -16.84 -8.14
C LEU A 397 17.17 -15.76 -9.13
N VAL A 398 16.11 -15.02 -8.83
CA VAL A 398 15.55 -14.02 -9.76
C VAL A 398 16.06 -12.61 -9.43
N VAL A 399 16.22 -12.27 -8.16
CA VAL A 399 16.60 -10.90 -7.74
C VAL A 399 18.10 -10.79 -7.40
N GLY A 400 18.74 -11.87 -7.00
CA GLY A 400 20.13 -11.88 -6.59
C GLY A 400 21.14 -11.31 -7.63
N PRO A 401 21.05 -11.64 -8.91
CA PRO A 401 21.99 -11.13 -9.92
C PRO A 401 21.78 -9.65 -10.26
N ALA A 402 20.54 -9.15 -10.23
CA ALA A 402 20.24 -7.77 -10.58
C ALA A 402 20.65 -6.78 -9.48
N VAL A 403 20.43 -7.13 -8.20
CA VAL A 403 20.85 -6.31 -7.06
C VAL A 403 22.37 -6.26 -6.94
N LEU A 404 23.07 -7.38 -7.18
CA LEU A 404 24.53 -7.41 -7.24
C LEU A 404 25.10 -6.58 -8.39
N ALA A 405 24.43 -6.55 -9.55
CA ALA A 405 24.85 -5.75 -10.68
C ALA A 405 24.66 -4.24 -10.42
N ALA A 406 23.54 -3.84 -9.79
CA ALA A 406 23.30 -2.44 -9.43
C ALA A 406 24.27 -1.93 -8.36
N ALA A 407 24.61 -2.74 -7.35
CA ALA A 407 25.61 -2.41 -6.34
C ALA A 407 27.02 -2.29 -6.93
N LEU A 408 27.37 -3.12 -7.92
CA LEU A 408 28.65 -3.05 -8.62
C LEU A 408 28.77 -1.82 -9.54
N VAL A 409 27.69 -1.41 -10.19
CA VAL A 409 27.65 -0.20 -11.04
C VAL A 409 27.80 1.06 -10.19
N LEU A 410 27.14 1.14 -9.04
CA LEU A 410 27.26 2.28 -8.12
C LEU A 410 28.67 2.37 -7.51
N THR A 411 29.30 1.25 -7.16
CA THR A 411 30.68 1.26 -6.63
C THR A 411 31.72 1.60 -7.68
N GLN A 412 31.49 1.29 -8.96
CA GLN A 412 32.39 1.69 -10.05
C GLN A 412 32.22 3.17 -10.42
N SER A 413 31.01 3.73 -10.38
CA SER A 413 30.72 5.16 -10.61
C SER A 413 31.42 6.05 -9.58
N VAL A 414 31.44 5.65 -8.31
CA VAL A 414 32.13 6.39 -7.23
C VAL A 414 33.66 6.31 -7.34
N ARG A 415 34.22 5.23 -7.91
CA ARG A 415 35.67 5.10 -8.13
C ARG A 415 36.17 5.90 -9.32
N THR A 416 35.38 6.11 -10.36
CA THR A 416 35.77 6.88 -11.54
C THR A 416 35.76 8.40 -11.31
N THR A 417 34.89 8.89 -10.39
CA THR A 417 34.88 10.32 -10.01
C THR A 417 36.05 10.72 -9.08
N ARG A 418 36.62 9.78 -8.31
CA ARG A 418 37.78 10.06 -7.45
C ARG A 418 39.13 10.00 -8.16
N GLY A 419 39.21 9.55 -9.40
CA GLY A 419 40.44 9.40 -10.18
C GLY A 419 40.83 10.58 -11.08
N ARG A 420 40.02 11.69 -11.12
CA ARG A 420 40.29 12.83 -12.01
C ARG A 420 40.79 14.11 -11.32
N HIS A 421 41.13 14.04 -10.03
CA HIS A 421 41.79 15.14 -9.34
C HIS A 421 43.09 14.59 -8.66
N ARG A 422 44.11 14.38 -9.48
CA ARG A 422 45.51 14.47 -9.11
C ARG A 422 46.32 14.80 -10.36
#